data_7e4b58a066e8fe9afd049a86ad72342d
#
_entry.id   7e4b58a066e8fe9afd049a86ad72342d
#
_cell.length_a   1.000
_cell.length_b   1.000
_cell.length_c   1.000
_cell.angle_alpha   90.00
_cell.angle_beta   90.00
_cell.angle_gamma   90.00
#
_symmetry.space_group_name_H-M   'P 1'
#
loop_
_entity.id
_entity.type
_entity.pdbx_description
1 polymer ?
#
loop_
_entity_poly.entity_id
_entity_poly.type
_entity_poly.pdbx_seq_one_letter_code
_entity_poly.pdbx_strand_id
1 'polypeptide(L)'
;MGLNIVLVPAYWDLIEPQEGKFNFSLIDKAIEQARKNELKIIFLWFGAWKNSMSCYAPMWFKNNYKKYPRTRTETGKPLEIASPFSENVFQADSKAFVKLMQHIAQIDSTEHTVIMIQVENEIGMLENARDYSEEANRLFNSKLPDKLTTYLQKNKKQLHPWLYDKWQQAGGKIKGTWQEVFGKDIYTDEIFMAWYYASYVERMIQCGRKVYNLPMYVNAAMNSRGRKPGEYPAAGPLAHLIDIWHCAAPSIDLLAPDLYDKGFTDWTAQYKLHN
;
A
#
# COMPACT_ATOMS: atom_id res chain seq x y z
N MET A 1 -23.09 -16.45 16.99
CA MET A 1 -21.97 -16.54 16.03
C MET A 1 -20.70 -16.26 16.79
N GLY A 2 -19.63 -17.05 16.65
CA GLY A 2 -18.39 -16.85 17.39
C GLY A 2 -17.45 -15.77 16.81
N LEU A 3 -18.01 -14.65 16.32
CA LEU A 3 -17.23 -13.51 15.83
C LEU A 3 -16.77 -12.67 17.02
N ASN A 4 -15.51 -12.29 17.00
CA ASN A 4 -14.88 -11.43 18.02
C ASN A 4 -14.20 -10.19 17.42
N ILE A 5 -14.03 -10.14 16.10
CA ILE A 5 -13.40 -9.03 15.37
C ILE A 5 -14.22 -8.72 14.11
N VAL A 6 -14.32 -7.46 13.76
CA VAL A 6 -14.90 -6.97 12.51
C VAL A 6 -13.95 -6.03 11.80
N LEU A 7 -13.92 -6.10 10.48
CA LEU A 7 -13.21 -5.14 9.62
C LEU A 7 -14.21 -4.07 9.17
N VAL A 8 -13.89 -2.82 9.43
CA VAL A 8 -14.78 -1.67 9.17
C VAL A 8 -14.07 -0.65 8.29
N PRO A 9 -14.60 -0.31 7.11
CA PRO A 9 -13.97 0.69 6.27
C PRO A 9 -14.08 2.10 6.87
N ALA A 10 -12.98 2.85 6.78
CA ALA A 10 -12.89 4.26 7.10
C ALA A 10 -12.65 5.02 5.78
N TYR A 11 -13.71 5.62 5.25
CA TYR A 11 -13.72 6.26 3.94
C TYR A 11 -13.25 7.71 4.03
N TRP A 12 -12.19 8.07 3.30
CA TRP A 12 -11.63 9.41 3.32
C TRP A 12 -12.65 10.49 2.92
N ASP A 13 -13.42 10.26 1.86
CA ASP A 13 -14.43 11.20 1.38
C ASP A 13 -15.57 11.48 2.37
N LEU A 14 -15.90 10.51 3.25
CA LEU A 14 -16.87 10.69 4.31
C LEU A 14 -16.25 11.33 5.56
N ILE A 15 -14.98 11.06 5.82
CA ILE A 15 -14.23 11.64 6.95
C ILE A 15 -13.84 13.10 6.66
N GLU A 16 -13.43 13.44 5.45
CA GLU A 16 -13.05 14.80 5.04
C GLU A 16 -13.80 15.26 3.77
N PRO A 17 -15.13 15.42 3.84
CA PRO A 17 -15.95 15.77 2.68
C PRO A 17 -15.61 17.14 2.06
N GLN A 18 -15.03 18.04 2.85
CA GLN A 18 -14.46 19.32 2.42
C GLN A 18 -13.05 19.44 2.97
N GLU A 19 -12.12 19.99 2.19
CA GLU A 19 -10.71 20.14 2.58
C GLU A 19 -10.58 20.79 3.96
N GLY A 20 -10.00 20.06 4.93
CA GLY A 20 -9.79 20.53 6.30
C GLY A 20 -11.00 20.40 7.24
N LYS A 21 -12.15 19.92 6.78
CA LYS A 21 -13.35 19.72 7.62
C LYS A 21 -13.59 18.22 7.84
N PHE A 22 -13.42 17.79 9.07
CA PHE A 22 -13.49 16.39 9.45
C PHE A 22 -14.80 16.02 10.12
N ASN A 23 -15.34 14.83 9.80
CA ASN A 23 -16.53 14.23 10.40
C ASN A 23 -16.24 12.78 10.77
N PHE A 24 -16.20 12.49 12.07
CA PHE A 24 -15.93 11.15 12.58
C PHE A 24 -17.17 10.41 13.09
N SER A 25 -18.38 10.91 12.81
CA SER A 25 -19.62 10.34 13.34
C SER A 25 -19.83 8.86 12.98
N LEU A 26 -19.35 8.41 11.83
CA LEU A 26 -19.41 6.99 11.45
C LEU A 26 -18.40 6.15 12.21
N ILE A 27 -17.22 6.69 12.50
CA ILE A 27 -16.18 6.06 13.31
C ILE A 27 -16.68 5.89 14.74
N ASP A 28 -17.26 6.94 15.32
CA ASP A 28 -17.84 6.93 16.67
C ASP A 28 -18.90 5.85 16.80
N LYS A 29 -19.86 5.82 15.87
CA LYS A 29 -20.93 4.81 15.84
C LYS A 29 -20.40 3.38 15.69
N ALA A 30 -19.37 3.18 14.86
CA ALA A 30 -18.76 1.87 14.69
C ALA A 30 -18.12 1.37 15.98
N ILE A 31 -17.36 2.23 16.67
CA ILE A 31 -16.71 1.91 17.94
C ILE A 31 -17.77 1.65 19.03
N GLU A 32 -18.80 2.49 19.13
CA GLU A 32 -19.89 2.32 20.08
C GLU A 32 -20.62 0.98 19.88
N GLN A 33 -20.98 0.64 18.62
CA GLN A 33 -21.66 -0.61 18.29
C GLN A 33 -20.75 -1.83 18.55
N ALA A 34 -19.47 -1.74 18.27
CA ALA A 34 -18.53 -2.81 18.56
C ALA A 34 -18.43 -3.08 20.07
N ARG A 35 -18.29 -2.04 20.90
CA ARG A 35 -18.28 -2.15 22.35
C ARG A 35 -19.55 -2.80 22.88
N LYS A 36 -20.71 -2.34 22.42
CA LYS A 36 -22.02 -2.88 22.81
C LYS A 36 -22.18 -4.38 22.51
N ASN A 37 -21.48 -4.87 21.47
CA ASN A 37 -21.55 -6.27 21.03
C ASN A 37 -20.27 -7.07 21.38
N GLU A 38 -19.41 -6.55 22.25
CA GLU A 38 -18.15 -7.19 22.70
C GLU A 38 -17.23 -7.56 21.53
N LEU A 39 -17.21 -6.73 20.48
CA LEU A 39 -16.38 -6.92 19.28
C LEU A 39 -15.15 -5.99 19.32
N LYS A 40 -14.06 -6.43 18.70
CA LYS A 40 -12.92 -5.58 18.35
C LYS A 40 -13.02 -5.13 16.89
N ILE A 41 -12.40 -4.01 16.57
CA ILE A 41 -12.41 -3.42 15.22
C ILE A 41 -10.98 -3.39 14.66
N ILE A 42 -10.89 -3.70 13.38
CA ILE A 42 -9.79 -3.32 12.51
C ILE A 42 -10.36 -2.31 11.51
N PHE A 43 -9.91 -1.05 11.57
CA PHE A 43 -10.30 -0.07 10.57
C PHE A 43 -9.48 -0.24 9.30
N LEU A 44 -10.16 -0.16 8.16
CA LEU A 44 -9.57 -0.21 6.83
C LEU A 44 -9.54 1.22 6.29
N TRP A 45 -8.37 1.86 6.25
CA TRP A 45 -8.21 3.19 5.68
C TRP A 45 -8.35 3.14 4.16
N PHE A 46 -9.49 3.58 3.64
CA PHE A 46 -9.71 3.79 2.22
C PHE A 46 -9.37 5.25 1.89
N GLY A 47 -8.06 5.49 1.75
CA GLY A 47 -7.45 6.78 1.52
C GLY A 47 -7.27 7.09 0.04
N ALA A 48 -6.03 7.27 -0.38
CA ALA A 48 -5.70 7.57 -1.77
C ALA A 48 -5.95 6.37 -2.70
N TRP A 49 -5.96 5.12 -2.19
CA TRP A 49 -6.20 3.93 -2.99
C TRP A 49 -7.24 2.98 -2.35
N LYS A 50 -8.13 2.48 -3.21
CA LYS A 50 -9.05 1.37 -2.95
C LYS A 50 -9.18 0.55 -4.23
N ASN A 51 -8.76 -0.73 -4.20
CA ASN A 51 -8.69 -1.59 -5.40
C ASN A 51 -7.92 -0.90 -6.54
N SER A 52 -6.73 -0.40 -6.23
CA SER A 52 -5.86 0.41 -7.10
C SER A 52 -6.39 1.80 -7.46
N MET A 53 -7.68 2.07 -7.35
CA MET A 53 -8.30 3.31 -7.80
C MET A 53 -8.47 4.32 -6.65
N SER A 54 -8.47 5.61 -6.97
CA SER A 54 -8.70 6.70 -5.99
C SER A 54 -10.20 6.97 -5.77
N CYS A 55 -11.01 5.91 -5.66
CA CYS A 55 -12.48 5.99 -5.62
C CYS A 55 -12.99 6.76 -4.41
N TYR A 56 -12.41 6.53 -3.24
CA TYR A 56 -12.83 7.12 -1.96
C TYR A 56 -12.03 8.34 -1.54
N ALA A 57 -11.12 8.82 -2.39
CA ALA A 57 -10.55 10.16 -2.20
C ALA A 57 -11.66 11.22 -2.40
N PRO A 58 -11.68 12.31 -1.60
CA PRO A 58 -12.73 13.33 -1.66
C PRO A 58 -12.79 14.04 -3.00
N MET A 59 -13.97 14.61 -3.34
CA MET A 59 -14.16 15.33 -4.60
C MET A 59 -13.24 16.55 -4.76
N TRP A 60 -12.94 17.27 -3.67
CA TRP A 60 -11.98 18.38 -3.69
C TRP A 60 -10.57 17.94 -4.09
N PHE A 61 -10.16 16.72 -3.72
CA PHE A 61 -8.91 16.09 -4.14
C PHE A 61 -9.00 15.59 -5.60
N LYS A 62 -10.04 14.82 -5.92
CA LYS A 62 -10.22 14.22 -7.26
C LYS A 62 -10.33 15.25 -8.38
N ASN A 63 -10.95 16.40 -8.13
CA ASN A 63 -11.16 17.44 -9.14
C ASN A 63 -9.96 18.36 -9.36
N ASN A 64 -8.89 18.25 -8.56
CA ASN A 64 -7.72 19.10 -8.66
C ASN A 64 -6.48 18.33 -9.16
N TYR A 65 -6.51 17.89 -10.42
CA TYR A 65 -5.42 17.13 -11.05
C TYR A 65 -4.07 17.88 -11.09
N LYS A 66 -4.09 19.21 -11.03
CA LYS A 66 -2.86 20.01 -11.00
C LYS A 66 -2.16 19.89 -9.64
N LYS A 67 -2.92 19.95 -8.55
CA LYS A 67 -2.41 19.85 -7.19
C LYS A 67 -2.16 18.39 -6.81
N TYR A 68 -3.05 17.49 -7.23
CA TYR A 68 -3.05 16.07 -6.92
C TYR A 68 -2.96 15.22 -8.21
N PRO A 69 -1.75 15.09 -8.79
CA PRO A 69 -1.58 14.43 -10.06
C PRO A 69 -1.95 12.95 -10.01
N ARG A 70 -2.37 12.45 -11.17
CA ARG A 70 -2.67 11.05 -11.42
C ARG A 70 -1.49 10.35 -12.08
N THR A 71 -1.42 9.04 -11.88
CA THR A 71 -0.56 8.16 -12.68
C THR A 71 -0.97 8.22 -14.16
N ARG A 72 -0.06 7.85 -15.04
CA ARG A 72 -0.28 7.87 -16.49
C ARG A 72 0.05 6.54 -17.13
N THR A 73 -0.70 6.21 -18.17
CA THR A 73 -0.35 5.11 -19.08
C THR A 73 0.90 5.46 -19.88
N GLU A 74 1.48 4.47 -20.57
CA GLU A 74 2.61 4.66 -21.50
C GLU A 74 2.29 5.67 -22.61
N THR A 75 1.02 5.77 -23.03
CA THR A 75 0.54 6.75 -24.02
C THR A 75 0.27 8.14 -23.44
N GLY A 76 0.51 8.33 -22.12
CA GLY A 76 0.30 9.59 -21.42
C GLY A 76 -1.14 9.86 -20.94
N LYS A 77 -2.09 8.92 -21.15
CA LYS A 77 -3.47 9.02 -20.64
C LYS A 77 -3.45 9.01 -19.11
N PRO A 78 -4.07 9.98 -18.41
CA PRO A 78 -4.21 9.93 -16.97
C PRO A 78 -5.18 8.82 -16.54
N LEU A 79 -4.86 8.15 -15.43
CA LEU A 79 -5.70 7.14 -14.80
C LEU A 79 -6.40 7.70 -13.55
N GLU A 80 -7.45 7.05 -13.08
CA GLU A 80 -8.09 7.40 -11.80
C GLU A 80 -7.31 6.80 -10.60
N ILE A 81 -5.99 6.94 -10.64
CA ILE A 81 -5.04 6.44 -9.65
C ILE A 81 -4.16 7.61 -9.22
N ALA A 82 -4.18 7.98 -7.96
CA ALA A 82 -3.32 9.02 -7.42
C ALA A 82 -1.84 8.65 -7.57
N SER A 83 -0.99 9.62 -7.88
CA SER A 83 0.44 9.37 -8.05
C SER A 83 1.15 9.23 -6.71
N PRO A 84 1.82 8.10 -6.41
CA PRO A 84 2.59 7.92 -5.19
C PRO A 84 3.87 8.79 -5.17
N PHE A 85 4.22 9.40 -6.28
CA PHE A 85 5.38 10.27 -6.43
C PHE A 85 5.09 11.73 -6.03
N SER A 86 3.82 12.08 -5.79
CA SER A 86 3.41 13.44 -5.47
C SER A 86 3.42 13.70 -3.96
N GLU A 87 4.23 14.67 -3.54
CA GLU A 87 4.21 15.11 -2.14
C GLU A 87 2.86 15.73 -1.74
N ASN A 88 2.17 16.41 -2.66
CA ASN A 88 0.84 16.96 -2.38
C ASN A 88 -0.20 15.86 -2.13
N VAL A 89 -0.13 14.74 -2.87
CA VAL A 89 -0.98 13.57 -2.63
C VAL A 89 -0.70 13.03 -1.23
N PHE A 90 0.57 12.79 -0.91
CA PHE A 90 0.98 12.29 0.39
C PHE A 90 0.53 13.20 1.54
N GLN A 91 0.73 14.51 1.43
CA GLN A 91 0.36 15.46 2.48
C GLN A 91 -1.16 15.52 2.72
N ALA A 92 -1.96 15.42 1.67
CA ALA A 92 -3.41 15.41 1.80
C ALA A 92 -3.91 14.14 2.50
N ASP A 93 -3.48 12.97 2.02
CA ASP A 93 -3.87 11.67 2.55
C ASP A 93 -3.36 11.46 3.98
N SER A 94 -2.07 11.67 4.22
CA SER A 94 -1.47 11.51 5.55
C SER A 94 -2.08 12.44 6.60
N LYS A 95 -2.46 13.68 6.22
CA LYS A 95 -3.16 14.60 7.11
C LYS A 95 -4.50 14.02 7.55
N ALA A 96 -5.29 13.47 6.62
CA ALA A 96 -6.58 12.88 6.94
C ALA A 96 -6.41 11.61 7.79
N PHE A 97 -5.46 10.75 7.43
CA PHE A 97 -5.11 9.56 8.19
C PHE A 97 -4.69 9.88 9.63
N VAL A 98 -3.80 10.88 9.81
CA VAL A 98 -3.38 11.35 11.14
C VAL A 98 -4.57 11.88 11.95
N LYS A 99 -5.52 12.58 11.32
CA LYS A 99 -6.73 13.05 12.00
C LYS A 99 -7.62 11.91 12.46
N LEU A 100 -7.77 10.85 11.66
CA LEU A 100 -8.43 9.62 12.09
C LEU A 100 -7.72 8.98 13.28
N MET A 101 -6.40 8.82 13.21
CA MET A 101 -5.61 8.23 14.29
C MET A 101 -5.67 9.05 15.58
N GLN A 102 -5.64 10.39 15.49
CA GLN A 102 -5.84 11.29 16.63
C GLN A 102 -7.21 11.11 17.28
N HIS A 103 -8.25 11.02 16.45
CA HIS A 103 -9.62 10.83 16.92
C HIS A 103 -9.80 9.49 17.63
N ILE A 104 -9.31 8.38 17.05
CA ILE A 104 -9.34 7.06 17.67
C ILE A 104 -8.58 7.08 19.01
N ALA A 105 -7.39 7.70 19.05
CA ALA A 105 -6.64 7.83 20.30
C ALA A 105 -7.42 8.56 21.41
N GLN A 106 -8.17 9.60 21.04
CA GLN A 106 -8.97 10.38 22.01
C GLN A 106 -10.13 9.57 22.61
N ILE A 107 -10.79 8.73 21.81
CA ILE A 107 -12.02 8.07 22.26
C ILE A 107 -11.85 6.59 22.62
N ASP A 108 -10.73 5.97 22.26
CA ASP A 108 -10.54 4.51 22.39
C ASP A 108 -9.22 4.08 23.08
N SER A 109 -8.36 5.00 23.49
CA SER A 109 -7.06 4.66 24.10
C SER A 109 -7.15 3.89 25.42
N THR A 110 -8.28 3.91 26.11
CA THR A 110 -8.52 3.17 27.35
C THR A 110 -9.18 1.81 27.08
N GLU A 111 -10.15 1.77 26.18
CA GLU A 111 -10.99 0.58 25.93
C GLU A 111 -10.34 -0.39 24.91
N HIS A 112 -9.46 0.13 24.05
CA HIS A 112 -8.79 -0.66 23.02
C HIS A 112 -9.77 -1.51 22.19
N THR A 113 -10.89 -0.90 21.77
CA THR A 113 -11.86 -1.51 20.87
C THR A 113 -11.25 -1.66 19.47
N VAL A 114 -10.50 -0.63 19.03
CA VAL A 114 -9.72 -0.66 17.79
C VAL A 114 -8.36 -1.28 18.09
N ILE A 115 -8.05 -2.39 17.43
CA ILE A 115 -6.83 -3.17 17.71
C ILE A 115 -5.78 -3.10 16.59
N MET A 116 -6.16 -2.68 15.40
CA MET A 116 -5.28 -2.62 14.24
C MET A 116 -5.86 -1.69 13.18
N ILE A 117 -4.99 -1.18 12.30
CA ILE A 117 -5.39 -0.39 11.12
C ILE A 117 -4.81 -1.04 9.87
N GLN A 118 -5.64 -1.20 8.83
CA GLN A 118 -5.16 -1.42 7.47
C GLN A 118 -4.84 -0.07 6.85
N VAL A 119 -3.65 0.10 6.30
CA VAL A 119 -3.24 1.34 5.62
C VAL A 119 -3.41 1.16 4.13
N GLU A 120 -4.27 1.97 3.53
CA GLU A 120 -4.77 1.83 2.16
C GLU A 120 -5.50 0.49 1.94
N ASN A 121 -6.06 0.28 0.75
CA ASN A 121 -6.70 -0.98 0.43
C ASN A 121 -6.32 -1.43 -0.99
N GLU A 122 -5.71 -2.60 -1.08
CA GLU A 122 -5.30 -3.20 -2.35
C GLU A 122 -4.57 -2.17 -3.24
N ILE A 123 -3.62 -1.45 -2.64
CA ILE A 123 -2.79 -0.48 -3.35
C ILE A 123 -2.05 -1.16 -4.49
N GLY A 124 -2.08 -0.57 -5.67
CA GLY A 124 -1.46 -1.16 -6.85
C GLY A 124 -1.70 -0.36 -8.13
N MET A 125 -1.18 -0.87 -9.25
CA MET A 125 -1.38 -0.32 -10.59
C MET A 125 -2.30 -1.21 -11.41
N LEU A 126 -3.23 -0.60 -12.15
CA LEU A 126 -4.07 -1.25 -13.16
C LEU A 126 -3.93 -0.55 -14.51
N GLU A 127 -4.17 -1.29 -15.56
CA GLU A 127 -3.90 -1.06 -16.99
C GLU A 127 -2.40 -1.11 -17.33
N ASN A 128 -1.49 -0.80 -16.38
CA ASN A 128 -0.04 -0.88 -16.57
C ASN A 128 0.63 -1.43 -15.31
N ALA A 129 1.86 -1.90 -15.42
CA ALA A 129 2.66 -2.35 -14.27
C ALA A 129 3.29 -1.19 -13.49
N ARG A 130 3.46 -0.02 -14.12
CA ARG A 130 3.99 1.19 -13.48
C ARG A 130 3.33 2.47 -13.99
N ASP A 131 3.55 3.56 -13.28
CA ASP A 131 3.28 4.92 -13.72
C ASP A 131 4.31 5.35 -14.78
N TYR A 132 3.83 6.01 -15.85
CA TYR A 132 4.65 6.58 -16.92
C TYR A 132 4.62 8.12 -16.91
N SER A 133 4.27 8.76 -15.79
CA SER A 133 4.43 10.19 -15.62
C SER A 133 5.91 10.60 -15.73
N GLU A 134 6.17 11.89 -15.96
CA GLU A 134 7.53 12.41 -16.11
C GLU A 134 8.40 12.08 -14.89
N GLU A 135 7.87 12.28 -13.68
CA GLU A 135 8.60 11.99 -12.45
C GLU A 135 8.85 10.48 -12.28
N ALA A 136 7.85 9.64 -12.56
CA ALA A 136 8.03 8.19 -12.53
C ALA A 136 9.10 7.73 -13.52
N ASN A 137 9.10 8.26 -14.76
CA ASN A 137 10.11 7.95 -15.76
C ASN A 137 11.51 8.41 -15.33
N ARG A 138 11.63 9.59 -14.75
CA ARG A 138 12.90 10.10 -14.21
C ARG A 138 13.46 9.16 -13.13
N LEU A 139 12.63 8.74 -12.20
CA LEU A 139 13.00 7.82 -11.10
C LEU A 139 13.29 6.40 -11.60
N PHE A 140 12.52 5.91 -12.57
CA PHE A 140 12.75 4.60 -13.17
C PHE A 140 14.10 4.50 -13.89
N ASN A 141 14.54 5.57 -14.50
CA ASN A 141 15.84 5.66 -15.17
C ASN A 141 16.99 6.07 -14.22
N SER A 142 16.70 6.31 -12.95
CA SER A 142 17.72 6.58 -11.94
C SER A 142 18.32 5.29 -11.37
N LYS A 143 19.41 5.44 -10.60
CA LYS A 143 20.00 4.31 -9.86
C LYS A 143 19.06 3.80 -8.79
N LEU A 144 19.13 2.49 -8.50
CA LEU A 144 18.41 1.90 -7.38
C LEU A 144 18.77 2.61 -6.06
N PRO A 145 17.81 2.72 -5.14
CA PRO A 145 18.10 3.18 -3.79
C PRO A 145 19.14 2.28 -3.09
N ASP A 146 20.11 2.90 -2.41
CA ASP A 146 21.17 2.18 -1.68
C ASP A 146 20.61 1.22 -0.63
N LYS A 147 19.47 1.57 -0.02
CA LYS A 147 18.75 0.72 0.93
C LYS A 147 18.35 -0.60 0.29
N LEU A 148 17.82 -0.59 -0.94
CA LEU A 148 17.41 -1.80 -1.66
C LEU A 148 18.63 -2.65 -2.05
N THR A 149 19.69 -2.02 -2.57
CA THR A 149 20.90 -2.75 -2.94
C THR A 149 21.57 -3.42 -1.74
N THR A 150 21.60 -2.73 -0.61
CA THR A 150 22.09 -3.27 0.67
C THR A 150 21.24 -4.43 1.16
N TYR A 151 19.92 -4.32 1.05
CA TYR A 151 18.98 -5.37 1.44
C TYR A 151 19.18 -6.64 0.61
N LEU A 152 19.25 -6.53 -0.71
CA LEU A 152 19.50 -7.65 -1.62
C LEU A 152 20.79 -8.40 -1.28
N GLN A 153 21.86 -7.67 -0.98
CA GLN A 153 23.16 -8.26 -0.60
C GLN A 153 23.09 -9.01 0.74
N LYS A 154 22.54 -8.33 1.76
CA LYS A 154 22.49 -8.88 3.13
C LYS A 154 21.58 -10.10 3.21
N ASN A 155 20.46 -10.08 2.51
CA ASN A 155 19.43 -11.11 2.58
C ASN A 155 19.47 -12.12 1.42
N LYS A 156 20.55 -12.15 0.62
CA LYS A 156 20.66 -12.95 -0.59
C LYS A 156 20.17 -14.40 -0.45
N LYS A 157 20.43 -15.04 0.67
CA LYS A 157 20.04 -16.44 0.95
C LYS A 157 18.61 -16.61 1.47
N GLN A 158 17.95 -15.51 1.80
CA GLN A 158 16.63 -15.48 2.42
C GLN A 158 15.58 -14.81 1.53
N LEU A 159 16.01 -14.24 0.40
CA LEU A 159 15.09 -13.62 -0.55
C LEU A 159 14.05 -14.64 -1.04
N HIS A 160 12.83 -14.14 -1.29
CA HIS A 160 11.83 -14.93 -1.98
C HIS A 160 12.41 -15.49 -3.27
N PRO A 161 12.25 -16.81 -3.56
CA PRO A 161 12.91 -17.47 -4.68
C PRO A 161 12.71 -16.75 -6.02
N TRP A 162 11.50 -16.26 -6.28
CA TRP A 162 11.20 -15.49 -7.49
C TRP A 162 12.05 -14.22 -7.61
N LEU A 163 12.19 -13.42 -6.55
CA LEU A 163 12.98 -12.19 -6.56
C LEU A 163 14.47 -12.50 -6.71
N TYR A 164 14.95 -13.54 -6.03
CA TYR A 164 16.32 -14.01 -6.16
C TYR A 164 16.65 -14.40 -7.61
N ASP A 165 15.81 -15.26 -8.22
CA ASP A 165 16.00 -15.73 -9.57
C ASP A 165 15.95 -14.59 -10.58
N LYS A 166 14.98 -13.69 -10.44
CA LYS A 166 14.85 -12.48 -11.27
C LYS A 166 16.11 -11.62 -11.24
N TRP A 167 16.64 -11.37 -10.05
CA TRP A 167 17.88 -10.63 -9.86
C TRP A 167 19.09 -11.35 -10.43
N GLN A 168 19.24 -12.66 -10.19
CA GLN A 168 20.38 -13.45 -10.69
C GLN A 168 20.36 -13.61 -12.22
N GLN A 169 19.21 -13.81 -12.83
CA GLN A 169 19.05 -13.87 -14.31
C GLN A 169 19.47 -12.56 -14.97
N ALA A 170 19.29 -11.42 -14.32
CA ALA A 170 19.78 -10.12 -14.77
C ALA A 170 21.28 -9.88 -14.50
N GLY A 171 22.01 -10.89 -13.99
CA GLY A 171 23.45 -10.85 -13.72
C GLY A 171 23.83 -10.52 -12.27
N GLY A 172 22.88 -10.49 -11.32
CA GLY A 172 23.15 -10.29 -9.88
C GLY A 172 23.79 -8.94 -9.54
N LYS A 173 23.62 -7.93 -10.37
CA LYS A 173 24.20 -6.60 -10.18
C LYS A 173 23.60 -5.91 -8.95
N ILE A 174 24.44 -5.13 -8.26
CA ILE A 174 24.07 -4.35 -7.07
C ILE A 174 24.09 -2.83 -7.31
N LYS A 175 24.49 -2.42 -8.50
CA LYS A 175 24.54 -1.01 -8.91
C LYS A 175 24.00 -0.88 -10.32
N GLY A 176 23.25 0.17 -10.56
CA GLY A 176 22.66 0.45 -11.85
C GLY A 176 21.24 0.99 -11.71
N THR A 177 20.60 1.18 -12.85
CA THR A 177 19.17 1.49 -12.95
C THR A 177 18.32 0.25 -12.64
N TRP A 178 17.01 0.42 -12.49
CA TRP A 178 16.09 -0.69 -12.28
C TRP A 178 16.23 -1.78 -13.33
N GLN A 179 16.33 -1.40 -14.60
CA GLN A 179 16.48 -2.35 -15.72
C GLN A 179 17.87 -3.01 -15.75
N GLU A 180 18.92 -2.34 -15.33
CA GLU A 180 20.26 -2.94 -15.27
C GLU A 180 20.40 -3.96 -14.16
N VAL A 181 19.61 -3.83 -13.09
CA VAL A 181 19.67 -4.73 -11.92
C VAL A 181 18.66 -5.87 -12.02
N PHE A 182 17.43 -5.61 -12.50
CA PHE A 182 16.36 -6.63 -12.52
C PHE A 182 16.00 -7.13 -13.93
N GLY A 183 16.66 -6.59 -14.97
CA GLY A 183 16.33 -6.93 -16.36
C GLY A 183 15.30 -6.00 -16.97
N LYS A 184 15.11 -6.13 -18.28
CA LYS A 184 14.27 -5.20 -19.07
C LYS A 184 12.94 -5.87 -19.45
N ASP A 185 12.01 -5.91 -18.51
CA ASP A 185 10.67 -6.48 -18.72
C ASP A 185 9.63 -5.85 -17.78
N ILE A 186 8.37 -6.26 -17.93
CA ILE A 186 7.21 -5.76 -17.16
C ILE A 186 7.30 -6.02 -15.65
N TYR A 187 8.02 -7.06 -15.22
CA TYR A 187 8.20 -7.36 -13.80
C TYR A 187 9.18 -6.39 -13.13
N THR A 188 10.10 -5.82 -13.89
CA THR A 188 10.97 -4.74 -13.40
C THR A 188 10.17 -3.46 -13.17
N ASP A 189 9.18 -3.19 -14.04
CA ASP A 189 8.22 -2.10 -13.84
C ASP A 189 7.40 -2.30 -12.55
N GLU A 190 6.96 -3.53 -12.29
CA GLU A 190 6.23 -3.89 -11.09
C GLU A 190 7.09 -3.75 -9.82
N ILE A 191 8.34 -4.22 -9.82
CA ILE A 191 9.28 -4.06 -8.70
C ILE A 191 9.51 -2.57 -8.39
N PHE A 192 9.69 -1.75 -9.43
CA PHE A 192 9.83 -0.31 -9.27
C PHE A 192 8.62 0.32 -8.57
N MET A 193 7.42 0.02 -9.03
CA MET A 193 6.20 0.56 -8.40
C MET A 193 6.00 0.04 -6.99
N ALA A 194 6.30 -1.24 -6.73
CA ALA A 194 6.21 -1.81 -5.39
C ALA A 194 7.10 -1.07 -4.38
N TRP A 195 8.32 -0.70 -4.77
CA TRP A 195 9.20 0.11 -3.95
C TRP A 195 8.57 1.46 -3.57
N TYR A 196 7.97 2.16 -4.53
CA TYR A 196 7.41 3.50 -4.27
C TYR A 196 6.08 3.45 -3.52
N TYR A 197 5.21 2.47 -3.79
CA TYR A 197 4.02 2.24 -2.98
C TYR A 197 4.37 1.89 -1.54
N ALA A 198 5.30 0.96 -1.34
CA ALA A 198 5.76 0.60 -0.01
C ALA A 198 6.39 1.79 0.72
N SER A 199 7.21 2.60 0.03
CA SER A 199 7.81 3.81 0.61
C SER A 199 6.76 4.86 0.99
N TYR A 200 5.69 5.00 0.22
CA TYR A 200 4.56 5.86 0.55
C TYR A 200 3.85 5.37 1.81
N VAL A 201 3.53 4.09 1.87
CA VAL A 201 2.85 3.47 3.02
C VAL A 201 3.72 3.53 4.28
N GLU A 202 5.03 3.33 4.17
CA GLU A 202 5.97 3.52 5.30
C GLU A 202 5.82 4.90 5.93
N ARG A 203 5.79 5.93 5.10
CA ARG A 203 5.60 7.32 5.57
C ARG A 203 4.22 7.52 6.23
N MET A 204 3.16 6.90 5.68
CA MET A 204 1.81 6.92 6.26
C MET A 204 1.81 6.30 7.67
N ILE A 205 2.39 5.10 7.80
CA ILE A 205 2.50 4.38 9.08
C ILE A 205 3.26 5.21 10.09
N GLN A 206 4.40 5.77 9.72
CA GLN A 206 5.20 6.62 10.61
C GLN A 206 4.42 7.86 11.08
N CYS A 207 3.61 8.47 10.22
CA CYS A 207 2.75 9.60 10.61
C CYS A 207 1.66 9.17 11.60
N GLY A 208 0.99 8.04 11.36
CA GLY A 208 -0.05 7.52 12.25
C GLY A 208 0.49 7.10 13.61
N ARG A 209 1.61 6.37 13.65
CA ARG A 209 2.24 5.89 14.89
C ARG A 209 2.72 6.98 15.82
N LYS A 210 3.10 8.14 15.29
CA LYS A 210 3.48 9.31 16.12
C LYS A 210 2.34 9.79 17.01
N VAL A 211 1.09 9.55 16.63
CA VAL A 211 -0.07 10.01 17.38
C VAL A 211 -0.81 8.89 18.12
N TYR A 212 -0.83 7.69 17.54
CA TYR A 212 -1.37 6.50 18.19
C TYR A 212 -0.69 5.23 17.68
N ASN A 213 0.03 4.54 18.56
CA ASN A 213 0.83 3.38 18.20
C ASN A 213 -0.02 2.10 18.18
N LEU A 214 -0.82 1.92 17.14
CA LEU A 214 -1.52 0.68 16.84
C LEU A 214 -0.72 -0.18 15.85
N PRO A 215 -0.89 -1.51 15.88
CA PRO A 215 -0.44 -2.37 14.79
C PRO A 215 -1.04 -1.94 13.43
N MET A 216 -0.24 -1.99 12.38
CA MET A 216 -0.68 -1.58 11.04
C MET A 216 -0.28 -2.62 9.99
N TYR A 217 -1.19 -2.93 9.09
CA TYR A 217 -0.96 -3.88 8.01
C TYR A 217 -1.39 -3.32 6.65
N VAL A 218 -0.98 -3.99 5.60
CA VAL A 218 -1.35 -3.69 4.22
C VAL A 218 -1.84 -4.96 3.54
N ASN A 219 -2.92 -4.86 2.76
CA ASN A 219 -3.46 -5.98 2.01
C ASN A 219 -3.13 -5.91 0.52
N ALA A 220 -3.04 -7.06 -0.13
CA ALA A 220 -2.88 -7.18 -1.56
C ALA A 220 -4.15 -7.72 -2.23
N ALA A 221 -4.59 -7.08 -3.31
CA ALA A 221 -5.36 -7.78 -4.32
C ALA A 221 -4.41 -8.78 -4.98
N MET A 222 -4.71 -10.07 -4.88
CA MET A 222 -3.81 -11.10 -5.34
C MET A 222 -3.55 -11.03 -6.86
N ASN A 223 -2.33 -11.39 -7.25
CA ASN A 223 -2.02 -11.65 -8.64
C ASN A 223 -2.80 -12.88 -9.14
N SER A 224 -3.53 -12.74 -10.22
CA SER A 224 -4.27 -13.85 -10.84
C SER A 224 -3.33 -14.78 -11.60
N ARG A 225 -3.52 -16.09 -11.45
CA ARG A 225 -2.72 -17.12 -12.17
C ARG A 225 -2.77 -16.90 -13.69
N GLY A 226 -1.60 -16.95 -14.33
CA GLY A 226 -1.45 -16.78 -15.78
C GLY A 226 -1.60 -15.35 -16.30
N ARG A 227 -1.80 -14.36 -15.43
CA ARG A 227 -1.82 -12.94 -15.79
C ARG A 227 -0.48 -12.26 -15.52
N LYS A 228 -0.26 -11.16 -16.24
CA LYS A 228 0.93 -10.31 -16.11
C LYS A 228 0.62 -9.06 -15.27
N PRO A 229 1.64 -8.39 -14.71
CA PRO A 229 1.48 -7.10 -14.06
C PRO A 229 0.71 -6.10 -14.94
N GLY A 230 -0.26 -5.40 -14.36
CA GLY A 230 -1.20 -4.53 -15.07
C GLY A 230 -2.50 -5.21 -15.53
N GLU A 231 -2.53 -6.54 -15.63
CA GLU A 231 -3.75 -7.34 -15.81
C GLU A 231 -4.38 -7.73 -14.46
N TYR A 232 -3.68 -7.49 -13.39
CA TYR A 232 -4.10 -7.53 -11.99
C TYR A 232 -3.56 -6.27 -11.28
N PRO A 233 -4.03 -5.88 -10.09
CA PRO A 233 -3.47 -4.79 -9.31
C PRO A 233 -2.00 -5.05 -8.97
N ALA A 234 -1.10 -4.57 -9.84
CA ALA A 234 0.34 -4.81 -9.78
C ALA A 234 1.01 -3.99 -8.67
N ALA A 235 2.13 -4.47 -8.18
CA ALA A 235 3.00 -3.73 -7.25
C ALA A 235 2.46 -3.56 -5.81
N GLY A 236 1.30 -4.12 -5.48
CA GLY A 236 0.86 -4.28 -4.08
C GLY A 236 1.78 -5.23 -3.31
N PRO A 237 1.50 -5.51 -2.02
CA PRO A 237 2.28 -6.46 -1.21
C PRO A 237 2.01 -7.92 -1.63
N LEU A 238 2.28 -8.22 -2.90
CA LEU A 238 2.18 -9.56 -3.48
C LEU A 238 3.29 -10.46 -2.97
N ALA A 239 3.05 -11.76 -2.88
CA ALA A 239 4.00 -12.70 -2.30
C ALA A 239 5.42 -12.60 -2.90
N HIS A 240 5.52 -12.48 -4.24
CA HIS A 240 6.81 -12.36 -4.92
C HIS A 240 7.51 -10.99 -4.74
N LEU A 241 6.78 -9.99 -4.23
CA LEU A 241 7.29 -8.64 -3.95
C LEU A 241 7.49 -8.36 -2.45
N ILE A 242 7.25 -9.35 -1.59
CA ILE A 242 7.25 -9.18 -0.14
C ILE A 242 8.59 -8.61 0.38
N ASP A 243 9.72 -9.04 -0.17
CA ASP A 243 11.05 -8.51 0.19
C ASP A 243 11.21 -7.03 -0.19
N ILE A 244 10.63 -6.60 -1.31
CA ILE A 244 10.64 -5.20 -1.73
C ILE A 244 9.83 -4.36 -0.74
N TRP A 245 8.65 -4.87 -0.34
CA TRP A 245 7.79 -4.23 0.63
C TRP A 245 8.46 -4.13 2.01
N HIS A 246 9.00 -5.21 2.56
CA HIS A 246 9.72 -5.19 3.83
C HIS A 246 10.95 -4.29 3.80
N CYS A 247 11.67 -4.29 2.68
CA CYS A 247 12.80 -3.40 2.53
C CYS A 247 12.37 -1.92 2.53
N ALA A 248 11.35 -1.56 1.74
CA ALA A 248 10.91 -0.17 1.63
C ALA A 248 10.14 0.30 2.87
N ALA A 249 9.32 -0.57 3.46
CA ALA A 249 8.41 -0.27 4.56
C ALA A 249 8.62 -1.18 5.79
N PRO A 250 9.75 -1.05 6.50
CA PRO A 250 10.09 -1.91 7.63
C PRO A 250 9.20 -1.71 8.87
N SER A 251 8.35 -0.67 8.88
CA SER A 251 7.42 -0.40 9.97
C SER A 251 6.08 -1.12 9.82
N ILE A 252 5.83 -1.85 8.72
CA ILE A 252 4.63 -2.66 8.57
C ILE A 252 4.71 -3.88 9.49
N ASP A 253 3.63 -4.15 10.24
CA ASP A 253 3.59 -5.32 11.13
C ASP A 253 3.17 -6.60 10.41
N LEU A 254 2.37 -6.49 9.33
CA LEU A 254 1.88 -7.64 8.57
C LEU A 254 1.56 -7.24 7.12
N LEU A 255 1.92 -8.11 6.18
CA LEU A 255 1.46 -8.07 4.79
C LEU A 255 0.48 -9.22 4.56
N ALA A 256 -0.73 -8.94 4.08
CA ALA A 256 -1.80 -9.93 3.98
C ALA A 256 -2.39 -10.00 2.57
N PRO A 257 -2.71 -11.19 2.04
CA PRO A 257 -3.48 -11.31 0.80
C PRO A 257 -4.98 -11.25 1.06
N ASP A 258 -5.73 -10.61 0.16
CA ASP A 258 -7.17 -10.83 0.05
C ASP A 258 -7.37 -12.10 -0.77
N LEU A 259 -7.57 -13.22 -0.09
CA LEU A 259 -7.48 -14.55 -0.67
C LEU A 259 -8.82 -15.02 -1.24
N TYR A 260 -8.97 -14.95 -2.57
CA TYR A 260 -10.12 -15.45 -3.33
C TYR A 260 -9.81 -16.69 -4.18
N ASP A 261 -8.57 -17.21 -4.14
CA ASP A 261 -8.11 -18.37 -4.89
C ASP A 261 -8.33 -19.67 -4.10
N LYS A 262 -8.61 -20.78 -4.80
CA LYS A 262 -8.79 -22.10 -4.21
C LYS A 262 -7.50 -22.68 -3.59
N GLY A 263 -6.33 -22.18 -3.99
CA GLY A 263 -5.01 -22.62 -3.49
C GLY A 263 -4.64 -21.99 -2.15
N PHE A 264 -5.53 -21.99 -1.16
CA PHE A 264 -5.33 -21.35 0.15
C PHE A 264 -3.97 -21.72 0.78
N THR A 265 -3.66 -23.01 0.86
CA THR A 265 -2.43 -23.51 1.48
C THR A 265 -1.18 -22.98 0.77
N ASP A 266 -1.19 -22.99 -0.57
CA ASP A 266 -0.03 -22.55 -1.36
C ASP A 266 0.22 -21.05 -1.20
N TRP A 267 -0.86 -20.23 -1.25
CA TRP A 267 -0.75 -18.80 -1.08
C TRP A 267 -0.32 -18.41 0.33
N THR A 268 -0.93 -18.98 1.36
CA THR A 268 -0.57 -18.67 2.75
C THR A 268 0.85 -19.10 3.08
N ALA A 269 1.34 -20.21 2.51
CA ALA A 269 2.73 -20.63 2.66
C ALA A 269 3.71 -19.60 2.11
N GLN A 270 3.42 -18.98 0.95
CA GLN A 270 4.28 -17.97 0.35
C GLN A 270 4.35 -16.68 1.21
N TYR A 271 3.22 -16.26 1.79
CA TYR A 271 3.20 -15.10 2.70
C TYR A 271 3.88 -15.41 4.04
N LYS A 272 3.77 -16.63 4.56
CA LYS A 272 4.40 -17.04 5.81
C LYS A 272 5.93 -16.99 5.78
N LEU A 273 6.54 -17.21 4.62
CA LEU A 273 8.00 -17.31 4.51
C LEU A 273 8.75 -16.02 4.87
N HIS A 274 8.10 -14.88 4.74
CA HIS A 274 8.74 -13.56 4.84
C HIS A 274 7.94 -12.52 5.65
N ASN A 275 6.89 -12.93 6.34
CA ASN A 275 6.06 -12.07 7.20
C ASN A 275 6.52 -12.10 8.65
#